data_58ee82379c8c4f70f835a82d04d0b007
#
_entry.id   58ee82379c8c4f70f835a82d04d0b007
#
_cell.length_a   1.000
_cell.length_b   1.000
_cell.length_c   1.000
_cell.angle_alpha   90.00
_cell.angle_beta   90.00
_cell.angle_gamma   90.00
#
_symmetry.space_group_name_H-M   'P 1'
#
loop_
_entity.id
_entity.type
_entity.pdbx_description
1 polymer ?
#
loop_
_entity_poly.entity_id
_entity_poly.type
_entity_poly.pdbx_seq_one_letter_code
_entity_poly.pdbx_strand_id
1 'polypeptide(L)'
;NKIADQVEDYSTQEQPYIPHFEIPLFPKDEEYLSDLKTDSDKYLMYLCVKGAREIQPWLHSTYSKNDYWKRLNDELSVIFEYGLSDYFLVVNDICMAADYRPADLSFDWRKNFATHGEIDPIARGIGRGSAANCLISYLTYITGIDPVKHGLLFSRFFNAGRLSKDNIALPDIDLDFEVEGRDYILSYIKHKYGSEKVGQIITFQTIKGRAAIKDIFRIRGEDYEAAHAICETIPQESVIADEIEHKIKDGDENYNILKWTMEHSEDFQEWYINPEYKPIIDQAMKV
;
A
#
# COMPACT_ATOMS: atom_id res chain seq x y z
N ASN A 1 21.25 -13.05 -22.39
CA ASN A 1 20.17 -13.55 -21.53
C ASN A 1 18.83 -13.36 -22.26
N LYS A 2 18.18 -14.47 -22.67
CA LYS A 2 16.97 -14.43 -23.52
C LYS A 2 15.82 -13.56 -22.97
N ILE A 3 15.79 -13.30 -21.66
CA ILE A 3 14.79 -12.43 -21.03
C ILE A 3 15.22 -10.96 -21.14
N ALA A 4 16.50 -10.66 -20.93
CA ALA A 4 17.01 -9.29 -21.07
C ALA A 4 16.95 -8.80 -22.54
N ASP A 5 17.11 -9.72 -23.51
CA ASP A 5 17.03 -9.39 -24.93
C ASP A 5 15.59 -9.11 -25.42
N GLN A 6 14.58 -9.37 -24.56
CA GLN A 6 13.16 -9.08 -24.84
C GLN A 6 12.69 -7.77 -24.19
N VAL A 7 13.54 -7.14 -23.39
CA VAL A 7 13.22 -5.84 -22.76
C VAL A 7 13.52 -4.75 -23.78
N GLU A 8 12.48 -4.05 -24.22
CA GLU A 8 12.64 -2.86 -25.06
C GLU A 8 13.23 -1.73 -24.22
N ASP A 9 14.19 -1.00 -24.80
CA ASP A 9 14.66 0.24 -24.19
C ASP A 9 13.55 1.29 -24.20
N TYR A 10 13.08 1.66 -23.04
CA TYR A 10 12.12 2.76 -22.86
C TYR A 10 12.68 3.79 -21.89
N SER A 11 12.42 5.05 -22.17
CA SER A 11 12.73 6.12 -21.23
C SER A 11 11.83 6.03 -20.02
N THR A 12 12.40 5.93 -18.82
CA THR A 12 11.62 6.08 -17.58
C THR A 12 11.20 7.55 -17.43
N GLN A 13 9.95 7.78 -17.11
CA GLN A 13 9.45 9.11 -16.82
C GLN A 13 10.14 9.62 -15.54
N GLU A 14 10.80 10.79 -15.62
CA GLU A 14 11.53 11.37 -14.49
C GLU A 14 10.60 11.92 -13.40
N GLN A 15 9.36 12.24 -13.74
CA GLN A 15 8.37 12.81 -12.83
C GLN A 15 7.18 11.87 -12.65
N PRO A 16 6.65 11.70 -11.42
CA PRO A 16 5.46 10.93 -11.20
C PRO A 16 4.27 11.58 -11.92
N TYR A 17 3.50 10.75 -12.62
CA TYR A 17 2.28 11.17 -13.28
C TYR A 17 1.07 10.93 -12.37
N ILE A 18 0.34 12.00 -12.05
CA ILE A 18 -0.92 11.91 -11.31
C ILE A 18 -2.05 11.91 -12.35
N PRO A 19 -2.92 10.88 -12.40
CA PRO A 19 -4.06 10.89 -13.31
C PRO A 19 -4.97 12.08 -12.99
N HIS A 20 -5.42 12.77 -14.03
CA HIS A 20 -6.41 13.83 -13.87
C HIS A 20 -7.75 13.24 -13.44
N PHE A 21 -8.35 13.82 -12.41
CA PHE A 21 -9.64 13.42 -11.89
C PHE A 21 -10.77 14.22 -12.57
N GLU A 22 -11.75 13.53 -13.15
CA GLU A 22 -12.93 14.18 -13.72
C GLU A 22 -13.82 14.72 -12.59
N ILE A 23 -13.87 16.04 -12.47
CA ILE A 23 -14.56 16.71 -11.38
C ILE A 23 -16.07 16.77 -11.67
N PRO A 24 -16.92 16.26 -10.76
CA PRO A 24 -18.36 16.33 -10.90
C PRO A 24 -18.87 17.77 -10.71
N LEU A 25 -20.14 18.00 -11.04
CA LEU A 25 -20.80 19.24 -10.70
C LEU A 25 -20.88 19.41 -9.17
N PHE A 26 -20.42 20.54 -8.67
CA PHE A 26 -20.49 20.93 -7.26
C PHE A 26 -20.70 22.43 -7.11
N PRO A 27 -21.15 22.95 -5.96
CA PRO A 27 -21.27 24.38 -5.72
C PRO A 27 -19.89 25.06 -5.77
N LYS A 28 -19.66 25.89 -6.81
CA LYS A 28 -18.38 26.61 -6.99
C LYS A 28 -18.41 28.02 -6.44
N ASP A 29 -19.60 28.55 -6.13
CA ASP A 29 -19.83 29.97 -5.75
C ASP A 29 -19.66 30.17 -4.22
N GLU A 30 -19.16 29.19 -3.50
CA GLU A 30 -18.88 29.32 -2.08
C GLU A 30 -17.66 30.24 -1.84
N GLU A 31 -17.78 31.20 -0.95
CA GLU A 31 -16.77 32.24 -0.67
C GLU A 31 -15.38 31.64 -0.37
N TYR A 32 -15.33 30.52 0.37
CA TYR A 32 -14.08 29.84 0.74
C TYR A 32 -13.36 29.15 -0.45
N LEU A 33 -13.98 29.12 -1.64
CA LEU A 33 -13.40 28.56 -2.87
C LEU A 33 -12.84 29.64 -3.80
N SER A 34 -13.14 30.92 -3.55
CA SER A 34 -12.88 32.04 -4.47
C SER A 34 -11.40 32.20 -4.83
N ASP A 35 -10.50 31.97 -3.87
CA ASP A 35 -9.07 32.19 -4.03
C ASP A 35 -8.30 30.99 -4.61
N LEU A 36 -8.99 29.85 -4.82
CA LEU A 36 -8.39 28.65 -5.36
C LEU A 36 -8.32 28.65 -6.87
N LYS A 37 -7.18 28.20 -7.41
CA LYS A 37 -6.84 28.36 -8.84
C LYS A 37 -7.43 27.26 -9.71
N THR A 38 -7.38 26.01 -9.26
CA THR A 38 -7.81 24.86 -10.05
C THR A 38 -9.15 24.32 -9.58
N ASP A 39 -9.88 23.68 -10.48
CA ASP A 39 -11.14 23.01 -10.11
C ASP A 39 -10.89 21.82 -9.16
N SER A 40 -9.74 21.15 -9.29
CA SER A 40 -9.34 20.06 -8.39
C SER A 40 -9.14 20.56 -6.95
N ASP A 41 -8.46 21.72 -6.77
CA ASP A 41 -8.27 22.31 -5.45
C ASP A 41 -9.61 22.73 -4.83
N LYS A 42 -10.47 23.35 -5.64
CA LYS A 42 -11.82 23.75 -5.21
C LYS A 42 -12.63 22.53 -4.76
N TYR A 43 -12.60 21.47 -5.54
CA TYR A 43 -13.36 20.26 -5.23
C TYR A 43 -12.82 19.53 -4.01
N LEU A 44 -11.50 19.43 -3.86
CA LEU A 44 -10.89 18.84 -2.67
C LEU A 44 -11.25 19.64 -1.40
N MET A 45 -11.14 20.95 -1.46
CA MET A 45 -11.56 21.83 -0.35
C MET A 45 -13.05 21.66 -0.02
N TYR A 46 -13.91 21.61 -1.05
CA TYR A 46 -15.34 21.36 -0.88
C TYR A 46 -15.60 20.04 -0.15
N LEU A 47 -14.94 18.95 -0.54
CA LEU A 47 -15.07 17.64 0.12
C LEU A 47 -14.61 17.69 1.58
N CYS A 48 -13.49 18.36 1.88
CA CYS A 48 -13.00 18.53 3.23
C CYS A 48 -13.98 19.32 4.10
N VAL A 49 -14.54 20.42 3.59
CA VAL A 49 -15.54 21.23 4.32
C VAL A 49 -16.82 20.44 4.55
N LYS A 50 -17.28 19.69 3.54
CA LYS A 50 -18.42 18.79 3.63
C LYS A 50 -18.21 17.75 4.72
N GLY A 51 -17.10 17.00 4.66
CA GLY A 51 -16.76 16.00 5.66
C GLY A 51 -16.63 16.59 7.07
N ALA A 52 -16.01 17.77 7.21
CA ALA A 52 -15.91 18.45 8.50
C ALA A 52 -17.29 18.84 9.08
N ARG A 53 -18.26 19.21 8.24
CA ARG A 53 -19.64 19.52 8.64
C ARG A 53 -20.41 18.26 9.03
N GLU A 54 -20.18 17.15 8.35
CA GLU A 54 -20.85 15.86 8.59
C GLU A 54 -20.27 15.15 9.83
N ILE A 55 -18.95 15.04 9.93
CA ILE A 55 -18.25 14.32 11.02
C ILE A 55 -18.23 15.14 12.32
N GLN A 56 -18.05 16.47 12.23
CA GLN A 56 -17.90 17.39 13.36
C GLN A 56 -16.88 16.90 14.41
N PRO A 57 -15.62 16.61 14.02
CA PRO A 57 -14.67 15.88 14.84
C PRO A 57 -14.33 16.59 16.16
N TRP A 58 -14.43 17.92 16.20
CA TRP A 58 -14.22 18.73 17.42
C TRP A 58 -15.20 18.43 18.55
N LEU A 59 -16.37 17.82 18.27
CA LEU A 59 -17.32 17.42 19.30
C LEU A 59 -16.83 16.23 20.14
N HIS A 60 -15.88 15.47 19.61
CA HIS A 60 -15.36 14.24 20.20
C HIS A 60 -13.86 14.34 20.50
N SER A 61 -13.33 15.56 20.53
CA SER A 61 -11.91 15.86 20.74
C SER A 61 -11.70 16.88 21.85
N THR A 62 -10.52 16.93 22.43
CA THR A 62 -10.08 17.99 23.35
C THR A 62 -9.67 19.26 22.60
N TYR A 63 -9.47 19.17 21.29
CA TYR A 63 -9.12 20.29 20.43
C TYR A 63 -10.34 21.04 19.95
N SER A 64 -10.22 22.36 19.84
CA SER A 64 -11.30 23.23 19.40
C SER A 64 -11.58 23.12 17.90
N LYS A 65 -12.75 23.59 17.48
CA LYS A 65 -13.08 23.71 16.05
C LYS A 65 -12.02 24.53 15.29
N ASN A 66 -11.47 25.58 15.91
CA ASN A 66 -10.45 26.42 15.28
C ASN A 66 -9.14 25.67 15.07
N ASP A 67 -8.76 24.76 15.97
CA ASP A 67 -7.55 23.93 15.82
C ASP A 67 -7.69 23.02 14.58
N TYR A 68 -8.88 22.43 14.37
CA TYR A 68 -9.15 21.62 13.18
C TYR A 68 -9.07 22.43 11.88
N TRP A 69 -9.67 23.63 11.86
CA TRP A 69 -9.61 24.49 10.69
C TRP A 69 -8.20 24.99 10.39
N LYS A 70 -7.45 25.33 11.42
CA LYS A 70 -6.03 25.71 11.26
C LYS A 70 -5.24 24.56 10.66
N ARG A 71 -5.36 23.37 11.24
CA ARG A 71 -4.68 22.17 10.74
C ARG A 71 -5.07 21.84 9.30
N LEU A 72 -6.36 21.93 8.95
CA LEU A 72 -6.82 21.70 7.59
C LEU A 72 -6.21 22.69 6.61
N ASN A 73 -6.20 23.99 6.92
CA ASN A 73 -5.61 25.01 6.07
C ASN A 73 -4.10 24.81 5.90
N ASP A 74 -3.39 24.44 6.96
CA ASP A 74 -1.95 24.15 6.90
C ASP A 74 -1.68 22.96 5.97
N GLU A 75 -2.47 21.89 6.04
CA GLU A 75 -2.34 20.72 5.16
C GLU A 75 -2.70 21.04 3.70
N LEU A 76 -3.85 21.68 3.47
CA LEU A 76 -4.32 22.03 2.13
C LEU A 76 -3.36 22.97 1.41
N SER A 77 -2.76 23.93 2.13
CA SER A 77 -1.78 24.85 1.52
C SER A 77 -0.59 24.08 0.93
N VAL A 78 -0.13 23.05 1.61
CA VAL A 78 0.96 22.19 1.11
C VAL A 78 0.48 21.37 -0.08
N ILE A 79 -0.70 20.74 0.00
CA ILE A 79 -1.23 19.89 -1.07
C ILE A 79 -1.46 20.71 -2.36
N PHE A 80 -1.96 21.92 -2.24
CA PHE A 80 -2.18 22.82 -3.38
C PHE A 80 -0.86 23.34 -3.98
N GLU A 81 0.13 23.65 -3.14
CA GLU A 81 1.45 24.08 -3.60
C GLU A 81 2.13 23.01 -4.48
N TYR A 82 1.97 21.73 -4.13
CA TYR A 82 2.56 20.61 -4.86
C TYR A 82 1.64 19.99 -5.91
N GLY A 83 0.43 20.53 -6.13
CA GLY A 83 -0.51 20.05 -7.16
C GLY A 83 -1.03 18.62 -6.90
N LEU A 84 -1.22 18.23 -5.64
CA LEU A 84 -1.59 16.87 -5.24
C LEU A 84 -3.10 16.66 -5.07
N SER A 85 -3.93 17.63 -5.43
CA SER A 85 -5.38 17.54 -5.26
C SER A 85 -5.98 16.35 -5.99
N ASP A 86 -5.61 16.13 -7.25
CA ASP A 86 -6.08 14.99 -8.05
C ASP A 86 -5.70 13.65 -7.42
N TYR A 87 -4.54 13.56 -6.78
CA TYR A 87 -4.12 12.35 -6.08
C TYR A 87 -5.11 11.95 -4.95
N PHE A 88 -5.49 12.91 -4.11
CA PHE A 88 -6.49 12.67 -3.06
C PHE A 88 -7.86 12.37 -3.64
N LEU A 89 -8.25 13.04 -4.72
CA LEU A 89 -9.56 12.85 -5.36
C LEU A 89 -9.67 11.44 -5.97
N VAL A 90 -8.61 10.92 -6.60
CA VAL A 90 -8.56 9.55 -7.13
C VAL A 90 -8.68 8.53 -5.99
N VAL A 91 -7.94 8.72 -4.89
CA VAL A 91 -8.01 7.80 -3.75
C VAL A 91 -9.37 7.85 -3.06
N ASN A 92 -9.95 9.05 -2.86
CA ASN A 92 -11.30 9.21 -2.35
C ASN A 92 -12.33 8.49 -3.23
N ASP A 93 -12.22 8.61 -4.55
CA ASP A 93 -13.11 7.95 -5.49
C ASP A 93 -13.06 6.42 -5.37
N ILE A 94 -11.88 5.85 -5.21
CA ILE A 94 -11.70 4.40 -4.98
C ILE A 94 -12.39 3.98 -3.67
N CYS A 95 -12.23 4.76 -2.61
CA CYS A 95 -12.89 4.52 -1.32
C CYS A 95 -14.41 4.58 -1.45
N MET A 96 -14.92 5.58 -2.15
CA MET A 96 -16.36 5.73 -2.36
C MET A 96 -16.93 4.62 -3.24
N ALA A 97 -16.17 4.12 -4.22
CA ALA A 97 -16.59 2.96 -5.02
C ALA A 97 -16.74 1.69 -4.17
N ALA A 98 -15.92 1.53 -3.14
CA ALA A 98 -16.07 0.43 -2.18
C ALA A 98 -17.31 0.62 -1.29
N ASP A 99 -17.49 1.81 -0.74
CA ASP A 99 -18.58 2.13 0.20
C ASP A 99 -19.96 2.05 -0.45
N TYR A 100 -20.08 2.48 -1.71
CA TYR A 100 -21.36 2.47 -2.46
C TYR A 100 -21.54 1.27 -3.37
N ARG A 101 -20.47 0.58 -3.73
CA ARG A 101 -20.41 -0.64 -4.57
C ARG A 101 -21.48 -0.65 -5.66
N PRO A 102 -21.43 0.24 -6.65
CA PRO A 102 -22.41 0.27 -7.72
C PRO A 102 -22.41 -1.05 -8.51
N ALA A 103 -23.59 -1.60 -8.76
CA ALA A 103 -23.76 -2.85 -9.53
C ALA A 103 -23.25 -2.70 -10.97
N ASP A 104 -23.39 -1.52 -11.55
CA ASP A 104 -22.84 -1.16 -12.85
C ASP A 104 -21.55 -0.37 -12.66
N LEU A 105 -20.44 -0.87 -13.20
CA LEU A 105 -19.14 -0.20 -13.14
C LEU A 105 -19.12 1.18 -13.83
N SER A 106 -20.07 1.42 -14.76
CA SER A 106 -20.28 2.74 -15.38
C SER A 106 -20.99 3.73 -14.45
N PHE A 107 -21.50 3.27 -13.31
CA PHE A 107 -22.24 4.08 -12.38
C PHE A 107 -21.33 5.16 -11.76
N ASP A 108 -21.77 6.41 -11.88
CA ASP A 108 -21.12 7.54 -11.20
C ASP A 108 -21.83 7.81 -9.87
N TRP A 109 -21.30 7.27 -8.78
CA TRP A 109 -21.82 7.44 -7.43
C TRP A 109 -21.99 8.92 -7.02
N ARG A 110 -21.20 9.80 -7.63
CA ARG A 110 -21.25 11.25 -7.37
C ARG A 110 -22.54 11.92 -7.86
N LYS A 111 -23.18 11.32 -8.87
CA LYS A 111 -24.45 11.83 -9.42
C LYS A 111 -25.67 11.34 -8.66
N ASN A 112 -25.54 10.23 -7.93
CA ASN A 112 -26.67 9.51 -7.32
C ASN A 112 -26.45 9.24 -5.82
N PHE A 113 -26.12 10.26 -5.06
CA PHE A 113 -25.92 10.16 -3.58
C PHE A 113 -27.11 9.56 -2.80
N ALA A 114 -28.29 9.46 -3.39
CA ALA A 114 -29.51 9.04 -2.71
C ALA A 114 -29.83 7.54 -2.83
N THR A 115 -29.15 6.82 -3.68
CA THR A 115 -29.37 5.38 -3.86
C THR A 115 -28.15 4.63 -3.39
N HIS A 116 -28.21 4.06 -2.18
CA HIS A 116 -27.28 2.98 -1.81
C HIS A 116 -27.39 1.90 -2.89
N GLY A 117 -26.24 1.39 -3.36
CA GLY A 117 -26.21 0.30 -4.32
C GLY A 117 -27.06 -0.88 -3.83
N GLU A 118 -27.60 -1.65 -4.74
CA GLU A 118 -28.35 -2.87 -4.43
C GLU A 118 -27.47 -3.99 -3.82
N ILE A 119 -26.16 -3.75 -3.72
CA ILE A 119 -25.14 -4.70 -3.25
C ILE A 119 -24.48 -4.15 -1.98
N ASP A 120 -24.19 -5.05 -1.03
CA ASP A 120 -23.53 -4.68 0.22
C ASP A 120 -22.19 -3.97 -0.03
N PRO A 121 -21.87 -2.92 0.76
CA PRO A 121 -20.58 -2.25 0.68
C PRO A 121 -19.41 -3.21 0.87
N ILE A 122 -18.28 -2.90 0.22
CA ILE A 122 -17.03 -3.63 0.43
C ILE A 122 -16.38 -3.10 1.70
N ALA A 123 -16.12 -3.99 2.66
CA ALA A 123 -15.49 -3.60 3.91
C ALA A 123 -14.07 -3.07 3.66
N ARG A 124 -13.77 -1.91 4.27
CA ARG A 124 -12.46 -1.25 4.20
C ARG A 124 -11.82 -1.17 5.59
N GLY A 125 -10.50 -1.27 5.64
CA GLY A 125 -9.73 -0.93 6.83
C GLY A 125 -9.93 0.54 7.21
N ILE A 126 -9.86 0.85 8.51
CA ILE A 126 -9.97 2.22 9.03
C ILE A 126 -8.80 3.13 8.66
N GLY A 127 -7.77 2.59 8.02
CA GLY A 127 -6.55 3.25 7.60
C GLY A 127 -5.31 2.69 8.26
N ARG A 128 -4.23 2.72 7.53
CA ARG A 128 -2.89 2.30 7.98
C ARG A 128 -1.81 3.20 7.37
N GLY A 129 -0.56 2.94 7.75
CA GLY A 129 0.58 3.68 7.18
C GLY A 129 0.56 5.17 7.53
N SER A 130 1.16 5.95 6.65
CA SER A 130 1.33 7.40 6.86
C SER A 130 0.05 8.20 6.64
N ALA A 131 -0.89 7.72 5.84
CA ALA A 131 -2.14 8.43 5.49
C ALA A 131 -3.02 8.76 6.72
N ALA A 132 -2.93 7.95 7.79
CA ALA A 132 -3.62 8.21 9.06
C ALA A 132 -3.15 9.50 9.76
N ASN A 133 -2.02 10.11 9.35
CA ASN A 133 -1.53 11.37 9.91
C ASN A 133 -2.09 12.61 9.19
N CYS A 134 -2.95 12.42 8.19
CA CYS A 134 -3.46 13.48 7.32
C CYS A 134 -4.94 13.76 7.62
N LEU A 135 -5.27 15.00 7.98
CA LEU A 135 -6.63 15.42 8.27
C LEU A 135 -7.50 15.44 6.99
N ILE A 136 -6.91 15.78 5.84
CA ILE A 136 -7.59 15.69 4.55
C ILE A 136 -8.08 14.26 4.31
N SER A 137 -7.23 13.25 4.53
CA SER A 137 -7.61 11.84 4.38
C SER A 137 -8.78 11.42 5.29
N TYR A 138 -8.81 11.94 6.52
CA TYR A 138 -9.91 11.70 7.45
C TYR A 138 -11.21 12.38 7.02
N LEU A 139 -11.15 13.67 6.66
CA LEU A 139 -12.33 14.44 6.27
C LEU A 139 -12.91 14.01 4.90
N THR A 140 -12.10 13.41 4.05
CA THR A 140 -12.54 12.84 2.76
C THR A 140 -12.84 11.34 2.83
N TYR A 141 -12.99 10.78 4.03
CA TYR A 141 -13.32 9.36 4.27
C TYR A 141 -12.32 8.35 3.67
N ILE A 142 -11.10 8.77 3.37
CA ILE A 142 -10.00 7.86 2.97
C ILE A 142 -9.58 7.04 4.19
N THR A 143 -9.48 7.68 5.37
CA THR A 143 -9.19 7.02 6.64
C THR A 143 -10.29 7.29 7.67
N GLY A 144 -10.44 6.37 8.63
CA GLY A 144 -11.36 6.54 9.77
C GLY A 144 -10.67 7.02 11.06
N ILE A 145 -9.39 7.44 10.98
CA ILE A 145 -8.60 7.86 12.14
C ILE A 145 -8.50 9.38 12.15
N ASP A 146 -8.95 10.00 13.26
CA ASP A 146 -8.84 11.45 13.46
C ASP A 146 -7.41 11.82 13.91
N PRO A 147 -6.58 12.42 13.04
CA PRO A 147 -5.20 12.71 13.36
C PRO A 147 -5.03 13.83 14.39
N VAL A 148 -5.98 14.77 14.47
CA VAL A 148 -5.92 15.87 15.44
C VAL A 148 -6.19 15.34 16.83
N LYS A 149 -7.25 14.57 17.00
CA LYS A 149 -7.62 13.93 18.27
C LYS A 149 -6.48 13.09 18.85
N HIS A 150 -5.74 12.38 18.00
CA HIS A 150 -4.66 11.50 18.40
C HIS A 150 -3.26 12.16 18.37
N GLY A 151 -3.19 13.47 18.12
CA GLY A 151 -1.92 14.21 18.09
C GLY A 151 -0.95 13.75 17.00
N LEU A 152 -1.46 13.21 15.89
CA LEU A 152 -0.64 12.72 14.78
C LEU A 152 -0.11 13.88 13.94
N LEU A 153 1.14 13.76 13.47
CA LEU A 153 1.84 14.82 12.77
C LEU A 153 1.73 14.66 11.25
N PHE A 154 1.24 15.68 10.54
CA PHE A 154 1.18 15.70 9.07
C PHE A 154 2.55 15.50 8.40
N SER A 155 3.63 15.97 9.02
CA SER A 155 4.98 15.78 8.49
C SER A 155 5.44 14.32 8.39
N ARG A 156 4.73 13.38 9.03
CA ARG A 156 4.95 11.94 8.83
C ARG A 156 4.30 11.42 7.55
N PHE A 157 3.23 12.05 7.12
CA PHE A 157 2.59 11.73 5.83
C PHE A 157 3.31 12.43 4.69
N PHE A 158 3.52 13.73 4.82
CA PHE A 158 4.13 14.55 3.78
C PHE A 158 5.22 15.45 4.38
N ASN A 159 6.45 15.26 3.92
CA ASN A 159 7.59 16.06 4.38
C ASN A 159 8.17 16.87 3.21
N ALA A 160 7.79 18.14 3.13
CA ALA A 160 8.27 19.07 2.13
C ALA A 160 9.81 19.23 2.11
N GLY A 161 10.48 18.97 3.23
CA GLY A 161 11.94 19.03 3.31
C GLY A 161 12.69 17.90 2.57
N ARG A 162 11.99 16.85 2.15
CA ARG A 162 12.54 15.74 1.34
C ARG A 162 12.26 15.90 -0.16
N LEU A 163 11.56 16.97 -0.54
CA LEU A 163 11.13 17.21 -1.90
C LEU A 163 11.97 18.33 -2.49
N SER A 164 12.52 18.11 -3.67
CA SER A 164 12.89 19.19 -4.57
C SER A 164 11.72 19.45 -5.52
N LYS A 165 11.59 20.66 -6.06
CA LYS A 165 10.56 20.98 -7.07
C LYS A 165 10.66 20.08 -8.30
N ASP A 166 11.82 19.46 -8.49
CA ASP A 166 12.16 18.61 -9.63
C ASP A 166 11.99 17.11 -9.32
N ASN A 167 11.74 16.73 -8.06
CA ASN A 167 11.55 15.33 -7.66
C ASN A 167 10.51 15.23 -6.53
N ILE A 168 9.25 15.09 -6.91
CA ILE A 168 8.13 14.93 -5.99
C ILE A 168 7.97 13.43 -5.71
N ALA A 169 8.43 12.97 -4.55
CA ALA A 169 8.06 11.65 -4.07
C ALA A 169 6.63 11.72 -3.52
N LEU A 170 5.69 11.10 -4.24
CA LEU A 170 4.31 11.00 -3.78
C LEU A 170 4.24 10.22 -2.47
N PRO A 171 3.48 10.69 -1.48
CA PRO A 171 3.23 9.91 -0.27
C PRO A 171 2.38 8.69 -0.59
N ASP A 172 2.67 7.57 0.07
CA ASP A 172 1.87 6.36 -0.09
C ASP A 172 0.56 6.47 0.69
N ILE A 173 -0.55 6.11 0.06
CA ILE A 173 -1.85 5.91 0.71
C ILE A 173 -2.21 4.44 0.57
N ASP A 174 -2.07 3.71 1.67
CA ASP A 174 -2.39 2.29 1.74
C ASP A 174 -3.89 2.11 2.02
N LEU A 175 -4.56 1.31 1.18
CA LEU A 175 -5.97 0.95 1.34
C LEU A 175 -6.11 -0.55 1.50
N ASP A 176 -6.76 -0.98 2.57
CA ASP A 176 -7.11 -2.39 2.80
C ASP A 176 -8.59 -2.60 2.46
N PHE A 177 -8.85 -3.65 1.68
CA PHE A 177 -10.20 -4.09 1.33
C PHE A 177 -10.37 -5.55 1.73
N GLU A 178 -11.60 -5.97 2.01
CA GLU A 178 -11.92 -7.39 2.16
C GLU A 178 -11.54 -8.18 0.89
N VAL A 179 -11.17 -9.44 1.08
CA VAL A 179 -10.60 -10.27 0.01
C VAL A 179 -11.58 -10.40 -1.16
N GLU A 180 -12.85 -10.62 -0.87
CA GLU A 180 -13.92 -10.82 -1.84
C GLU A 180 -14.21 -9.55 -2.66
N GLY A 181 -13.97 -8.37 -2.08
CA GLY A 181 -14.19 -7.09 -2.74
C GLY A 181 -13.05 -6.62 -3.64
N ARG A 182 -11.84 -7.19 -3.49
CA ARG A 182 -10.64 -6.71 -4.16
C ARG A 182 -10.74 -6.71 -5.69
N ASP A 183 -11.27 -7.79 -6.25
CA ASP A 183 -11.38 -7.92 -7.72
C ASP A 183 -12.39 -6.94 -8.31
N TYR A 184 -13.44 -6.62 -7.56
CA TYR A 184 -14.39 -5.58 -7.94
C TYR A 184 -13.70 -4.20 -8.00
N ILE A 185 -12.94 -3.83 -6.98
CA ILE A 185 -12.21 -2.55 -6.94
C ILE A 185 -11.20 -2.46 -8.09
N LEU A 186 -10.44 -3.52 -8.37
CA LEU A 186 -9.52 -3.55 -9.50
C LEU A 186 -10.25 -3.37 -10.84
N SER A 187 -11.42 -4.00 -10.99
CA SER A 187 -12.26 -3.86 -12.18
C SER A 187 -12.80 -2.45 -12.32
N TYR A 188 -13.25 -1.84 -11.22
CA TYR A 188 -13.70 -0.45 -11.19
C TYR A 188 -12.60 0.52 -11.63
N ILE A 189 -11.40 0.42 -11.06
CA ILE A 189 -10.28 1.27 -11.38
C ILE A 189 -9.89 1.14 -12.86
N LYS A 190 -9.81 -0.10 -13.37
CA LYS A 190 -9.51 -0.35 -14.78
C LYS A 190 -10.57 0.22 -15.72
N HIS A 191 -11.84 0.08 -15.36
CA HIS A 191 -12.94 0.63 -16.15
C HIS A 191 -12.92 2.16 -16.20
N LYS A 192 -12.67 2.79 -15.05
CA LYS A 192 -12.73 4.25 -14.91
C LYS A 192 -11.52 4.98 -15.45
N TYR A 193 -10.32 4.47 -15.14
CA TYR A 193 -9.06 5.15 -15.48
C TYR A 193 -8.37 4.59 -16.73
N GLY A 194 -8.88 3.49 -17.28
CA GLY A 194 -8.30 2.79 -18.42
C GLY A 194 -7.44 1.60 -18.00
N SER A 195 -7.66 0.44 -18.61
CA SER A 195 -6.93 -0.79 -18.29
C SER A 195 -5.43 -0.69 -18.57
N GLU A 196 -5.05 0.14 -19.52
CA GLU A 196 -3.66 0.43 -19.89
C GLU A 196 -2.92 1.33 -18.88
N LYS A 197 -3.68 1.99 -17.97
CA LYS A 197 -3.14 2.89 -16.93
C LYS A 197 -3.10 2.25 -15.54
N VAL A 198 -3.60 1.02 -15.42
CA VAL A 198 -3.70 0.30 -14.14
C VAL A 198 -2.84 -0.95 -14.19
N GLY A 199 -1.75 -0.94 -13.48
CA GLY A 199 -0.82 -2.07 -13.36
C GLY A 199 -0.83 -2.68 -11.97
N GLN A 200 -0.64 -3.99 -11.91
CA GLN A 200 -0.32 -4.67 -10.66
C GLN A 200 1.21 -4.84 -10.59
N ILE A 201 1.78 -4.41 -9.47
CA ILE A 201 3.22 -4.58 -9.25
C ILE A 201 3.48 -6.05 -8.91
N ILE A 202 4.35 -6.68 -9.68
CA ILE A 202 4.82 -8.04 -9.43
C ILE A 202 5.98 -7.95 -8.45
N THR A 203 5.85 -8.64 -7.32
CA THR A 203 6.95 -8.82 -6.37
C THR A 203 7.45 -10.26 -6.44
N PHE A 204 8.75 -10.42 -6.62
CA PHE A 204 9.39 -11.72 -6.51
C PHE A 204 9.80 -11.94 -5.06
N GLN A 205 9.28 -12.99 -4.45
CA GLN A 205 9.72 -13.43 -3.15
C GLN A 205 10.51 -14.72 -3.34
N THR A 206 11.76 -14.71 -2.89
CA THR A 206 12.54 -15.93 -2.77
C THR A 206 12.19 -16.61 -1.46
N ILE A 207 11.91 -17.91 -1.51
CA ILE A 207 11.69 -18.70 -0.31
C ILE A 207 13.07 -18.91 0.34
N LYS A 208 13.21 -18.37 1.55
CA LYS A 208 14.46 -18.49 2.31
C LYS A 208 14.52 -19.81 3.08
N GLY A 209 15.70 -20.25 3.45
CA GLY A 209 15.95 -21.59 4.00
C GLY A 209 15.00 -22.03 5.11
N ARG A 210 14.72 -21.17 6.13
CA ARG A 210 13.75 -21.50 7.19
C ARG A 210 12.32 -21.63 6.66
N ALA A 211 11.94 -20.83 5.68
CA ALA A 211 10.62 -20.90 5.06
C ALA A 211 10.52 -22.15 4.17
N ALA A 212 11.58 -22.48 3.43
CA ALA A 212 11.65 -23.69 2.62
C ALA A 212 11.45 -24.97 3.47
N ILE A 213 12.14 -25.07 4.60
CA ILE A 213 11.95 -26.20 5.54
C ILE A 213 10.49 -26.29 5.99
N LYS A 214 9.92 -25.20 6.51
CA LYS A 214 8.53 -25.18 7.00
C LYS A 214 7.52 -25.53 5.91
N ASP A 215 7.70 -25.01 4.71
CA ASP A 215 6.78 -25.23 3.60
C ASP A 215 6.84 -26.68 3.11
N ILE A 216 8.04 -27.30 2.99
CA ILE A 216 8.15 -28.68 2.58
C ILE A 216 7.57 -29.62 3.64
N PHE A 217 7.83 -29.39 4.95
CA PHE A 217 7.21 -30.13 6.03
C PHE A 217 5.67 -30.07 5.96
N ARG A 218 5.12 -28.86 5.78
CA ARG A 218 3.68 -28.65 5.65
C ARG A 218 3.09 -29.38 4.43
N ILE A 219 3.74 -29.31 3.28
CA ILE A 219 3.28 -29.95 2.04
C ILE A 219 3.28 -31.48 2.18
N ARG A 220 4.25 -32.03 2.89
CA ARG A 220 4.35 -33.48 3.15
C ARG A 220 3.44 -33.97 4.27
N GLY A 221 2.86 -33.07 5.05
CA GLY A 221 2.05 -33.43 6.23
C GLY A 221 2.86 -33.91 7.40
N GLU A 222 4.13 -33.55 7.48
CA GLU A 222 5.07 -33.92 8.51
C GLU A 222 4.97 -33.05 9.78
N ASP A 223 5.60 -33.46 10.85
CA ASP A 223 5.51 -32.81 12.15
C ASP A 223 6.05 -31.37 12.13
N TYR A 224 5.21 -30.45 12.58
CA TYR A 224 5.54 -29.02 12.65
C TYR A 224 6.59 -28.72 13.75
N GLU A 225 6.61 -29.49 14.85
CA GLU A 225 7.59 -29.30 15.93
C GLU A 225 9.00 -29.65 15.44
N ALA A 226 9.14 -30.75 14.69
CA ALA A 226 10.40 -31.08 14.04
C ALA A 226 10.87 -30.00 13.05
N ALA A 227 9.96 -29.48 12.23
CA ALA A 227 10.29 -28.37 11.33
C ALA A 227 10.78 -27.13 12.08
N HIS A 228 10.19 -26.84 13.24
CA HIS A 228 10.59 -25.71 14.07
C HIS A 228 11.98 -25.93 14.68
N ALA A 229 12.24 -27.10 15.23
CA ALA A 229 13.53 -27.47 15.81
C ALA A 229 14.67 -27.40 14.78
N ILE A 230 14.44 -27.90 13.55
CA ILE A 230 15.40 -27.75 12.43
C ILE A 230 15.63 -26.28 12.11
N CYS A 231 14.58 -25.45 12.08
CA CYS A 231 14.72 -24.02 11.79
C CYS A 231 15.53 -23.27 12.86
N GLU A 232 15.55 -23.72 14.11
CA GLU A 232 16.36 -23.10 15.16
C GLU A 232 17.86 -23.29 14.94
N THR A 233 18.28 -24.36 14.28
CA THR A 233 19.69 -24.62 13.93
C THR A 233 20.20 -23.78 12.74
N ILE A 234 19.28 -23.12 12.00
CA ILE A 234 19.60 -22.29 10.84
C ILE A 234 19.82 -20.85 11.31
N PRO A 235 20.97 -20.21 11.01
CA PRO A 235 21.22 -18.82 11.40
C PRO A 235 20.28 -17.83 10.70
N GLN A 236 20.30 -16.57 11.16
CA GLN A 236 19.65 -15.49 10.42
C GLN A 236 20.45 -15.18 9.16
N GLU A 237 19.79 -15.13 8.01
CA GLU A 237 20.44 -14.90 6.71
C GLU A 237 21.21 -13.59 6.64
N SER A 238 20.75 -12.55 7.33
CA SER A 238 21.44 -11.25 7.41
C SER A 238 22.86 -11.34 8.02
N VAL A 239 23.15 -12.38 8.77
CA VAL A 239 24.46 -12.58 9.42
C VAL A 239 25.47 -13.17 8.45
N ILE A 240 25.02 -13.96 7.46
CA ILE A 240 25.87 -14.72 6.54
C ILE A 240 25.63 -14.35 5.07
N ALA A 241 24.90 -13.27 4.82
CA ALA A 241 24.54 -12.84 3.47
C ALA A 241 25.77 -12.60 2.58
N ASP A 242 26.80 -11.97 3.12
CA ASP A 242 28.05 -11.69 2.41
C ASP A 242 28.79 -12.98 2.00
N GLU A 243 28.79 -13.99 2.87
CA GLU A 243 29.45 -15.28 2.58
C GLU A 243 28.71 -16.06 1.51
N ILE A 244 27.38 -16.06 1.55
CA ILE A 244 26.55 -16.67 0.50
C ILE A 244 26.77 -15.95 -0.84
N GLU A 245 26.78 -14.64 -0.85
CA GLU A 245 27.00 -13.84 -2.07
C GLU A 245 28.40 -14.10 -2.67
N HIS A 246 29.42 -14.25 -1.84
CA HIS A 246 30.77 -14.62 -2.29
C HIS A 246 30.80 -15.98 -2.97
N LYS A 247 30.18 -17.00 -2.37
CA LYS A 247 30.10 -18.35 -2.92
C LYS A 247 29.36 -18.40 -4.27
N ILE A 248 28.27 -17.63 -4.38
CA ILE A 248 27.52 -17.51 -5.65
C ILE A 248 28.40 -16.86 -6.73
N LYS A 249 29.16 -15.81 -6.39
CA LYS A 249 30.09 -15.14 -7.32
C LYS A 249 31.26 -16.05 -7.74
N ASP A 250 31.69 -16.96 -6.86
CA ASP A 250 32.74 -17.91 -7.11
C ASP A 250 32.30 -19.12 -7.98
N GLY A 251 31.02 -19.15 -8.39
CA GLY A 251 30.50 -20.11 -9.41
C GLY A 251 29.51 -21.15 -8.86
N ASP A 252 29.17 -21.17 -7.55
CA ASP A 252 28.07 -22.02 -7.05
C ASP A 252 26.74 -21.23 -7.06
N GLU A 253 26.13 -21.09 -8.26
CA GLU A 253 24.88 -20.36 -8.47
C GLU A 253 23.72 -20.85 -7.59
N ASN A 254 23.78 -22.07 -7.07
CA ASN A 254 22.77 -22.67 -6.23
C ASN A 254 23.15 -22.70 -4.74
N TYR A 255 24.19 -21.97 -4.35
CA TYR A 255 24.57 -21.87 -2.95
C TYR A 255 23.53 -21.06 -2.16
N ASN A 256 23.08 -21.61 -1.05
CA ASN A 256 22.05 -21.00 -0.21
C ASN A 256 22.32 -21.24 1.28
N ILE A 257 21.50 -20.61 2.13
CA ILE A 257 21.65 -20.68 3.57
C ILE A 257 21.60 -22.12 4.11
N LEU A 258 20.85 -23.03 3.50
CA LEU A 258 20.77 -24.42 3.95
C LEU A 258 22.06 -25.19 3.66
N LYS A 259 22.70 -24.95 2.50
CA LYS A 259 24.01 -25.49 2.18
C LYS A 259 25.08 -24.93 3.11
N TRP A 260 25.04 -23.63 3.38
CA TRP A 260 25.94 -22.99 4.34
C TRP A 260 25.78 -23.61 5.73
N THR A 261 24.53 -23.75 6.19
CA THR A 261 24.23 -24.37 7.50
C THR A 261 24.69 -25.81 7.57
N MET A 262 24.55 -26.57 6.47
CA MET A 262 25.06 -27.92 6.38
C MET A 262 26.57 -28.00 6.57
N GLU A 263 27.32 -27.01 6.07
CA GLU A 263 28.78 -26.99 6.19
C GLU A 263 29.28 -26.55 7.57
N HIS A 264 28.48 -25.74 8.32
CA HIS A 264 28.92 -25.01 9.50
C HIS A 264 28.18 -25.36 10.81
N SER A 265 27.08 -26.12 10.77
CA SER A 265 26.27 -26.45 11.94
C SER A 265 26.22 -27.96 12.19
N GLU A 266 26.84 -28.40 13.29
CA GLU A 266 26.78 -29.81 13.70
C GLU A 266 25.35 -30.21 14.05
N ASP A 267 24.59 -29.35 14.73
CA ASP A 267 23.18 -29.61 15.10
C ASP A 267 22.30 -29.80 13.85
N PHE A 268 22.53 -29.04 12.78
CA PHE A 268 21.80 -29.24 11.53
C PHE A 268 22.21 -30.53 10.81
N GLN A 269 23.49 -30.90 10.88
CA GLN A 269 23.99 -32.16 10.31
C GLN A 269 23.36 -33.36 11.01
N GLU A 270 23.13 -33.31 12.33
CA GLU A 270 22.43 -34.37 13.05
C GLU A 270 21.02 -34.62 12.53
N TRP A 271 20.25 -33.51 12.26
CA TRP A 271 18.95 -33.62 11.59
C TRP A 271 19.03 -34.19 10.19
N TYR A 272 20.06 -33.81 9.43
CA TYR A 272 20.26 -34.27 8.05
C TYR A 272 20.62 -35.74 7.95
N ILE A 273 21.36 -36.28 8.90
CA ILE A 273 21.71 -37.69 8.94
C ILE A 273 20.51 -38.59 9.21
N ASN A 274 19.47 -38.08 9.87
CA ASN A 274 18.25 -38.83 10.12
C ASN A 274 17.54 -39.19 8.80
N PRO A 275 17.34 -40.52 8.50
CA PRO A 275 16.73 -40.98 7.27
C PRO A 275 15.31 -40.42 7.02
N GLU A 276 14.59 -40.05 8.07
CA GLU A 276 13.26 -39.52 8.04
C GLU A 276 13.25 -38.09 7.47
N TYR A 277 14.19 -37.23 7.93
CA TYR A 277 14.21 -35.80 7.56
C TYR A 277 15.12 -35.49 6.39
N LYS A 278 16.10 -36.34 6.09
CA LYS A 278 17.03 -36.14 4.98
C LYS A 278 16.33 -35.85 3.64
N PRO A 279 15.32 -36.62 3.18
CA PRO A 279 14.65 -36.35 1.91
C PRO A 279 13.88 -35.04 1.88
N ILE A 280 13.45 -34.56 3.07
CA ILE A 280 12.72 -33.30 3.22
C ILE A 280 13.68 -32.12 3.11
N ILE A 281 14.83 -32.23 3.81
CA ILE A 281 15.88 -31.22 3.79
C ILE A 281 16.49 -31.13 2.39
N ASP A 282 16.75 -32.26 1.72
CA ASP A 282 17.25 -32.30 0.33
C ASP A 282 16.28 -31.60 -0.63
N GLN A 283 14.98 -31.72 -0.41
CA GLN A 283 13.96 -31.03 -1.19
C GLN A 283 13.95 -29.52 -0.91
N ALA A 284 14.07 -29.14 0.36
CA ALA A 284 14.12 -27.73 0.77
C ALA A 284 15.38 -27.01 0.24
N MET A 285 16.50 -27.71 0.09
CA MET A 285 17.75 -27.19 -0.49
C MET A 285 17.62 -26.85 -1.99
N LYS A 286 16.61 -27.38 -2.68
CA LYS A 286 16.39 -27.17 -4.11
C LYS A 286 15.41 -26.03 -4.42
N VAL A 287 14.74 -25.53 -3.39
CA VAL A 287 13.78 -24.41 -3.47
C VAL A 287 14.49 -23.11 -3.21
#